data_9aeb5d5ce149cd388364f4ddba292395
#
_entry.id   9aeb5d5ce149cd388364f4ddba292395
#
_cell.length_a   1.000
_cell.length_b   1.000
_cell.length_c   1.000
_cell.angle_alpha   90.00
_cell.angle_beta   90.00
_cell.angle_gamma   90.00
#
_symmetry.space_group_name_H-M   'P 1'
#
loop_
_entity.id
_entity.type
_entity.pdbx_description
1 polymer ?
#
loop_
_entity_poly.entity_id
_entity_poly.type
_entity_poly.pdbx_seq_one_letter_code
_entity_poly.pdbx_strand_id
1 'polypeptide(L)'
;MEKKFICQVNELSEKKNIIKYYEDIRDELILFKNTEGKIKCFSSVCPHVAGEVVYENCELSCKWHGLKFDSEGKSLNGRVQLYLNEYNVEIIDDKIYVQEK
;
A
#
# COMPACT_ATOMS: atom_id res chain seq x y z
N MET A 1 -12.60 12.07 1.88
CA MET A 1 -12.81 11.17 0.73
C MET A 1 -13.84 10.12 1.09
N GLU A 2 -14.74 9.83 0.18
CA GLU A 2 -15.68 8.73 0.36
C GLU A 2 -14.97 7.39 0.23
N LYS A 3 -15.59 6.34 0.74
CA LYS A 3 -15.04 5.00 0.60
C LYS A 3 -15.01 4.59 -0.87
N LYS A 4 -13.88 4.08 -1.31
CA LYS A 4 -13.66 3.66 -2.68
C LYS A 4 -13.54 2.13 -2.73
N PHE A 5 -14.37 1.50 -3.56
CA PHE A 5 -14.25 0.06 -3.82
C PHE A 5 -12.99 -0.24 -4.62
N ILE A 6 -12.21 -1.20 -4.18
CA ILE A 6 -10.99 -1.62 -4.87
C ILE A 6 -11.15 -3.00 -5.52
N CYS A 7 -11.45 -4.01 -4.72
CA CYS A 7 -11.52 -5.39 -5.21
C CYS A 7 -12.17 -6.28 -4.16
N GLN A 8 -12.30 -7.56 -4.49
CA GLN A 8 -12.78 -8.55 -3.53
C GLN A 8 -11.59 -9.11 -2.74
N VAL A 9 -11.85 -9.56 -1.52
CA VAL A 9 -10.82 -10.12 -0.64
C VAL A 9 -10.07 -11.27 -1.31
N ASN A 10 -10.79 -12.13 -2.07
CA ASN A 10 -10.19 -13.29 -2.71
C ASN A 10 -9.23 -12.95 -3.86
N GLU A 11 -9.16 -11.68 -4.26
CA GLU A 11 -8.20 -11.25 -5.28
C GLU A 11 -6.81 -10.98 -4.69
N LEU A 12 -6.68 -11.03 -3.37
CA LEU A 12 -5.41 -10.84 -2.68
C LEU A 12 -4.95 -12.12 -2.01
N SER A 13 -3.63 -12.31 -1.95
CA SER A 13 -3.00 -13.38 -1.19
C SER A 13 -1.65 -12.88 -0.70
N GLU A 14 -0.94 -13.69 0.08
CA GLU A 14 0.40 -13.33 0.55
C GLU A 14 1.37 -13.06 -0.60
N LYS A 15 1.13 -13.65 -1.76
CA LYS A 15 2.00 -13.49 -2.94
C LYS A 15 1.39 -12.63 -4.03
N LYS A 16 0.13 -12.22 -3.89
CA LYS A 16 -0.57 -11.46 -4.90
C LYS A 16 -1.07 -10.15 -4.30
N ASN A 17 -0.47 -9.05 -4.74
CA ASN A 17 -0.91 -7.71 -4.35
C ASN A 17 -1.40 -6.97 -5.59
N ILE A 18 -2.03 -5.81 -5.36
CA ILE A 18 -2.57 -4.98 -6.42
C ILE A 18 -1.89 -3.62 -6.33
N ILE A 19 -1.32 -3.16 -7.45
CA ILE A 19 -0.80 -1.81 -7.58
C ILE A 19 -1.53 -1.19 -8.76
N LYS A 20 -2.25 -0.08 -8.52
CA LYS A 20 -3.04 0.55 -9.56
C LYS A 20 -3.18 2.04 -9.29
N TYR A 21 -3.11 2.83 -10.38
CA TYR A 21 -3.38 4.26 -10.33
C TYR A 21 -4.88 4.50 -10.43
N TYR A 22 -5.38 5.40 -9.57
CA TYR A 22 -6.79 5.80 -9.55
C TYR A 22 -6.88 7.29 -9.82
N GLU A 23 -7.45 7.64 -10.96
CA GLU A 23 -7.50 9.02 -11.42
C GLU A 23 -8.37 9.90 -10.53
N ASP A 24 -9.45 9.35 -9.97
CA ASP A 24 -10.37 10.11 -9.13
C ASP A 24 -9.73 10.63 -7.84
N ILE A 25 -8.73 9.93 -7.33
CA ILE A 25 -7.98 10.36 -6.15
C ILE A 25 -6.56 10.81 -6.50
N ARG A 26 -6.18 10.73 -7.78
CA ARG A 26 -4.86 11.12 -8.29
C ARG A 26 -3.71 10.48 -7.53
N ASP A 27 -3.85 9.20 -7.24
CA ASP A 27 -2.83 8.46 -6.51
C ASP A 27 -2.76 7.03 -7.01
N GLU A 28 -1.56 6.47 -6.92
CA GLU A 28 -1.34 5.05 -7.17
C GLU A 28 -1.32 4.34 -5.83
N LEU A 29 -2.14 3.33 -5.69
CA LEU A 29 -2.28 2.59 -4.44
C LEU A 29 -1.67 1.22 -4.54
N ILE A 30 -1.04 0.77 -3.46
CA ILE A 30 -0.62 -0.61 -3.29
C ILE A 30 -1.48 -1.24 -2.20
N LEU A 31 -2.12 -2.35 -2.54
CA LEU A 31 -2.99 -3.11 -1.65
C LEU A 31 -2.39 -4.49 -1.50
N PHE A 32 -2.12 -4.91 -0.29
CA PHE A 32 -1.47 -6.18 -0.04
C PHE A 32 -1.95 -6.81 1.26
N LYS A 33 -1.73 -8.12 1.38
CA LYS A 33 -2.01 -8.86 2.60
C LYS A 33 -0.69 -9.17 3.28
N ASN A 34 -0.52 -8.69 4.50
CA ASN A 34 0.74 -8.87 5.23
C ASN A 34 0.86 -10.27 5.84
N THR A 35 1.99 -10.54 6.51
CA THR A 35 2.27 -11.84 7.10
C THR A 35 1.32 -12.20 8.24
N GLU A 36 0.66 -11.21 8.83
CA GLU A 36 -0.34 -11.44 9.89
C GLU A 36 -1.75 -11.65 9.33
N GLY A 37 -1.88 -11.66 8.01
CA GLY A 37 -3.17 -11.83 7.35
C GLY A 37 -4.00 -10.56 7.27
N LYS A 38 -3.43 -9.41 7.63
CA LYS A 38 -4.12 -8.12 7.54
C LYS A 38 -3.96 -7.52 6.15
N ILE A 39 -5.01 -6.88 5.68
CA ILE A 39 -4.98 -6.18 4.40
C ILE A 39 -4.66 -4.72 4.66
N LYS A 40 -3.63 -4.22 4.00
CA LYS A 40 -3.13 -2.85 4.15
C LYS A 40 -3.14 -2.16 2.80
N CYS A 41 -3.30 -0.84 2.83
CA CYS A 41 -3.29 -0.02 1.63
C CYS A 41 -2.48 1.24 1.88
N PHE A 42 -1.54 1.51 0.97
CA PHE A 42 -0.71 2.71 1.02
C PHE A 42 -0.66 3.34 -0.36
N SER A 43 -0.31 4.62 -0.40
CA SER A 43 0.13 5.22 -1.65
C SER A 43 1.42 4.51 -2.07
N SER A 44 1.50 4.09 -3.33
CA SER A 44 2.72 3.45 -3.84
C SER A 44 3.75 4.46 -4.32
N VAL A 45 3.48 5.74 -4.15
CA VAL A 45 4.43 6.80 -4.48
C VAL A 45 5.40 6.98 -3.31
N CYS A 46 6.67 6.75 -3.57
CA CYS A 46 7.70 6.90 -2.55
C CYS A 46 7.82 8.36 -2.12
N PRO A 47 7.73 8.68 -0.83
CA PRO A 47 7.84 10.07 -0.37
C PRO A 47 9.21 10.68 -0.58
N HIS A 48 10.20 9.86 -0.85
CA HIS A 48 11.59 10.27 -1.05
C HIS A 48 11.81 10.89 -2.45
N VAL A 49 11.42 10.16 -3.50
CA VAL A 49 11.71 10.59 -4.88
C VAL A 49 10.56 10.30 -5.86
N ALA A 50 9.37 10.07 -5.37
CA ALA A 50 8.22 9.71 -6.19
C ALA A 50 8.44 8.43 -7.02
N GLY A 51 9.34 7.55 -6.59
CA GLY A 51 9.52 6.23 -7.19
C GLY A 51 8.38 5.30 -6.80
N GLU A 52 8.29 4.17 -7.47
CA GLU A 52 7.25 3.20 -7.16
C GLU A 52 7.63 2.30 -5.98
N VAL A 53 6.72 2.19 -5.02
CA VAL A 53 6.85 1.26 -3.90
C VAL A 53 6.17 -0.05 -4.26
N VAL A 54 6.85 -1.16 -4.04
CA VAL A 54 6.32 -2.50 -4.31
C VAL A 54 6.36 -3.34 -3.04
N TYR A 55 5.54 -4.39 -3.01
CA TYR A 55 5.52 -5.35 -1.91
C TYR A 55 6.01 -6.69 -2.44
N GLU A 56 7.21 -7.08 -2.04
CA GLU A 56 7.84 -8.34 -2.46
C GLU A 56 8.53 -8.97 -1.27
N ASN A 57 8.49 -10.30 -1.18
CA ASN A 57 9.12 -11.06 -0.09
C ASN A 57 8.72 -10.54 1.30
N CYS A 58 7.44 -10.21 1.45
CA CYS A 58 6.86 -9.70 2.71
C CYS A 58 7.44 -8.36 3.14
N GLU A 59 7.91 -7.55 2.18
CA GLU A 59 8.59 -6.30 2.45
C GLU A 59 8.17 -5.22 1.47
N LEU A 60 7.89 -4.02 1.98
CA LEU A 60 7.63 -2.85 1.14
C LEU A 60 8.97 -2.18 0.82
N SER A 61 9.20 -1.89 -0.44
CA SER A 61 10.44 -1.22 -0.86
C SER A 61 10.24 -0.32 -2.07
N CYS A 62 11.01 0.76 -2.11
CA CYS A 62 11.06 1.63 -3.28
C CYS A 62 12.01 1.03 -4.31
N LYS A 63 11.56 0.87 -5.54
CA LYS A 63 12.37 0.29 -6.62
C LYS A 63 13.64 1.09 -6.93
N TRP A 64 13.58 2.42 -6.74
CA TRP A 64 14.65 3.29 -7.21
C TRP A 64 15.89 3.29 -6.33
N HIS A 65 15.72 3.27 -5.02
CA HIS A 65 16.84 3.48 -4.09
C HIS A 65 16.93 2.41 -3.00
N GLY A 66 16.14 1.36 -3.10
CA GLY A 66 16.14 0.33 -2.08
C GLY A 66 15.66 0.79 -0.71
N LEU A 67 14.97 1.93 -0.65
CA LEU A 67 14.37 2.38 0.60
C LEU A 67 13.28 1.39 1.02
N LYS A 68 13.39 0.88 2.25
CA LYS A 68 12.48 -0.14 2.76
C LYS A 68 11.58 0.43 3.83
N PHE A 69 10.38 -0.14 3.92
CA PHE A 69 9.36 0.27 4.89
C PHE A 69 8.85 -0.94 5.65
N ASP A 70 8.43 -0.72 6.89
CA ASP A 70 7.78 -1.76 7.67
C ASP A 70 6.29 -1.88 7.29
N SER A 71 5.56 -2.77 7.97
CA SER A 71 4.14 -3.01 7.67
C SER A 71 3.24 -1.82 8.01
N GLU A 72 3.74 -0.85 8.73
CA GLU A 72 3.01 0.39 9.05
C GLU A 72 3.41 1.54 8.13
N GLY A 73 4.25 1.28 7.11
CA GLY A 73 4.67 2.29 6.16
C GLY A 73 5.78 3.20 6.64
N LYS A 74 6.46 2.82 7.73
CA LYS A 74 7.56 3.60 8.28
C LYS A 74 8.88 3.14 7.67
N SER A 75 9.72 4.09 7.23
CA SER A 75 10.99 3.73 6.61
C SER A 75 11.94 3.07 7.60
N LEU A 76 12.63 2.03 7.13
CA LEU A 76 13.56 1.23 7.93
C LEU A 76 15.01 1.64 7.71
N ASN A 77 15.29 2.33 6.64
CA ASN A 77 16.63 2.78 6.31
C ASN A 77 16.55 4.18 5.69
N GLY A 78 17.71 4.76 5.39
CA GLY A 78 17.76 6.12 4.88
C GLY A 78 18.16 7.10 5.97
N ARG A 79 18.42 8.36 5.58
CA ARG A 79 18.91 9.39 6.50
C ARG A 79 17.81 10.05 7.31
N VAL A 80 16.58 10.06 6.77
CA VAL A 80 15.45 10.75 7.37
C VAL A 80 14.31 9.75 7.52
N GLN A 81 13.61 9.85 8.63
CA GLN A 81 12.44 9.00 8.85
C GLN A 81 11.31 9.45 7.93
N LEU A 82 10.86 8.55 7.06
CA LEU A 82 9.77 8.81 6.12
C LEU A 82 8.62 7.85 6.38
N TYR A 83 7.43 8.26 5.96
CA TYR A 83 6.21 7.46 6.09
C TYR A 83 5.46 7.44 4.77
N LEU A 84 4.96 6.28 4.39
CA LEU A 84 4.04 6.18 3.26
C LEU A 84 2.68 6.72 3.69
N ASN A 85 1.94 7.34 2.76
CA ASN A 85 0.56 7.71 3.03
C ASN A 85 -0.27 6.44 3.15
N GLU A 86 -0.88 6.24 4.30
CA GLU A 86 -1.71 5.08 4.55
C GLU A 86 -3.18 5.40 4.29
N TYR A 87 -3.90 4.44 3.73
CA TYR A 87 -5.34 4.52 3.55
C TYR A 87 -6.01 3.54 4.51
N ASN A 88 -7.14 3.92 5.07
CA ASN A 88 -7.95 3.02 5.89
C ASN A 88 -8.57 1.96 4.99
N VAL A 89 -8.53 0.72 5.43
CA VAL A 89 -9.12 -0.41 4.73
C VAL A 89 -10.34 -0.89 5.50
N GLU A 90 -11.45 -1.07 4.80
CA GLU A 90 -12.67 -1.63 5.38
C GLU A 90 -13.15 -2.78 4.49
N ILE A 91 -13.51 -3.87 5.12
CA ILE A 91 -14.00 -5.06 4.43
C ILE A 91 -15.49 -5.21 4.74
N ILE A 92 -16.31 -5.18 3.69
CA ILE A 92 -17.77 -5.32 3.79
C ILE A 92 -18.18 -6.38 2.76
N ASP A 93 -18.82 -7.47 3.24
CA ASP A 93 -19.29 -8.56 2.38
C ASP A 93 -18.21 -9.08 1.42
N ASP A 94 -16.99 -9.30 1.95
CA ASP A 94 -15.82 -9.78 1.20
C ASP A 94 -15.34 -8.81 0.12
N LYS A 95 -15.74 -7.55 0.21
CA LYS A 95 -15.29 -6.48 -0.68
C LYS A 95 -14.40 -5.51 0.09
N ILE A 96 -13.35 -5.07 -0.56
CA ILE A 96 -12.37 -4.16 0.05
C ILE A 96 -12.64 -2.74 -0.39
N TYR A 97 -12.80 -1.86 0.58
CA TYR A 97 -12.95 -0.43 0.36
C TYR A 97 -11.80 0.30 1.05
N VAL A 98 -11.37 1.40 0.47
CA VAL A 98 -10.35 2.25 1.07
C VAL A 98 -10.86 3.68 1.20
N GLN A 99 -10.26 4.39 2.14
CA GLN A 99 -10.59 5.78 2.43
C GLN A 99 -9.35 6.48 2.96
N GLU A 100 -9.17 7.74 2.62
CA GLU A 100 -8.06 8.52 3.17
C GLU A 100 -8.13 8.54 4.69
N LYS A 101 -6.96 8.45 5.28
CA LYS A 101 -6.82 8.54 6.72
C LYS A 101 -7.00 9.95 7.23
#